data_6f7455355b44698a229b5a40a3ed5664
#
_entry.id   6f7455355b44698a229b5a40a3ed5664
#
_cell.length_a   1.000
_cell.length_b   1.000
_cell.length_c   1.000
_cell.angle_alpha   90.00
_cell.angle_beta   90.00
_cell.angle_gamma   90.00
#
_symmetry.space_group_name_H-M   'P 1'
#
loop_
_entity.id
_entity.type
_entity.pdbx_description
1 polymer ?
#
loop_
_entity_poly.entity_id
_entity_poly.type
_entity_poly.pdbx_seq_one_letter_code
_entity_poly.pdbx_strand_id
1 'polypeptide(L)'
;MNLRRYISMFYVLFVTCMVSAQDIPLDFSIGEKYNDRYKYSNLLTISNDGKGGTFLVRSYYTGVILKPKGYMIEHYDANMQLINEYNYKLKNANLVDGYVANGQIYLIFLDYDYDALAYEYSVHRSPLSDMNFTKETLLTVASKEVNNPLDKNYYNRNFSSGFTTSVLFNDKKNAFVISTHFKKGKTNKHFIYLFNSGLQKVVEHDFSDEVEEKNYAFENVAFSKDLQEAYIIGKAYFKKKRFLANERKFQYELIKVSRSGAQTQTFDGPGKFSEALIPIVNGNELLCVGFYANRKDNRYNGLAYFNINPNTLELNTKKYSPFSEQFMMDKFGREEDKDIKDLVFKNVNVSKDGSIHFNAEEYFITSSVQANSSGGRLKVTRYHHNDIVSAKLSLDGDMIWARNINKAEVTQGDGAYASYCSYTKDGNTYFFISTAAENPQLLPGDRLLFKQGLSRNRNVFVIKLDAQGHISYKKLIDDKEARLPLMVSKPLFNVRDNEIVFYAKRGNKKQLVRVLIQ
;
A
#
# COMPACT_ATOMS: atom_id res chain seq x y z
N MET A 1 3.99 -68.44 -1.01
CA MET A 1 2.87 -67.63 -0.50
C MET A 1 3.32 -66.24 -0.05
N ASN A 2 4.36 -65.63 -0.61
CA ASN A 2 4.89 -64.35 -0.12
C ASN A 2 5.05 -63.23 -1.20
N LEU A 3 4.85 -63.57 -2.47
CA LEU A 3 5.02 -62.56 -3.54
C LEU A 3 3.80 -61.62 -3.70
N ARG A 4 2.59 -62.09 -3.43
CA ARG A 4 1.37 -61.25 -3.49
C ARG A 4 1.27 -60.20 -2.38
N ARG A 5 1.88 -60.45 -1.20
CA ARG A 5 1.91 -59.47 -0.10
C ARG A 5 2.84 -58.28 -0.38
N TYR A 6 3.94 -58.49 -1.06
CA TYR A 6 4.86 -57.42 -1.43
C TYR A 6 4.33 -56.53 -2.56
N ILE A 7 3.57 -57.07 -3.50
CA ILE A 7 2.91 -56.33 -4.57
C ILE A 7 1.80 -55.44 -4.01
N SER A 8 0.98 -55.93 -3.05
CA SER A 8 -0.02 -55.09 -2.37
C SER A 8 0.59 -53.97 -1.52
N MET A 9 1.73 -54.23 -0.89
CA MET A 9 2.41 -53.22 -0.07
C MET A 9 3.08 -52.15 -0.94
N PHE A 10 3.58 -52.50 -2.14
CA PHE A 10 4.12 -51.54 -3.11
C PHE A 10 3.02 -50.67 -3.76
N TYR A 11 1.83 -51.22 -3.98
CA TYR A 11 0.69 -50.45 -4.49
C TYR A 11 0.11 -49.47 -3.47
N VAL A 12 0.11 -49.81 -2.18
CA VAL A 12 -0.31 -48.91 -1.10
C VAL A 12 0.71 -47.80 -0.88
N LEU A 13 2.04 -48.06 -1.05
CA LEU A 13 3.07 -47.02 -0.96
C LEU A 13 3.06 -46.06 -2.19
N PHE A 14 2.62 -46.51 -3.35
CA PHE A 14 2.56 -45.67 -4.56
C PHE A 14 1.31 -44.78 -4.62
N VAL A 15 0.25 -45.13 -3.87
CA VAL A 15 -0.98 -44.31 -3.80
C VAL A 15 -0.85 -43.14 -2.80
N THR A 16 0.11 -43.20 -1.86
CA THR A 16 0.30 -42.13 -0.86
C THR A 16 1.23 -41.00 -1.33
N CYS A 17 1.83 -41.08 -2.52
CA CYS A 17 2.68 -40.01 -3.11
C CYS A 17 2.02 -39.25 -4.25
N MET A 18 0.70 -39.32 -4.40
CA MET A 18 0.00 -38.28 -5.16
C MET A 18 -0.11 -37.03 -4.25
N VAL A 19 0.97 -36.30 -4.12
CA VAL A 19 0.89 -34.88 -3.78
C VAL A 19 0.06 -34.25 -4.90
N SER A 20 -1.24 -34.10 -4.67
CA SER A 20 -2.08 -33.32 -5.55
C SER A 20 -1.49 -31.91 -5.52
N ALA A 21 -0.79 -31.53 -6.57
CA ALA A 21 -0.55 -30.13 -6.84
C ALA A 21 -1.93 -29.47 -6.80
N GLN A 22 -2.26 -28.77 -5.72
CA GLN A 22 -3.53 -28.05 -5.62
C GLN A 22 -3.51 -27.06 -6.78
N ASP A 23 -4.35 -27.34 -7.79
CA ASP A 23 -4.48 -26.41 -8.91
C ASP A 23 -5.01 -25.10 -8.35
N ILE A 24 -4.30 -24.01 -8.62
CA ILE A 24 -4.73 -22.68 -8.22
C ILE A 24 -5.72 -22.22 -9.31
N PRO A 25 -7.03 -22.13 -9.02
CA PRO A 25 -8.06 -21.91 -10.03
C PRO A 25 -8.09 -20.45 -10.46
N LEU A 26 -7.22 -20.09 -11.39
CA LEU A 26 -7.09 -18.74 -11.94
C LEU A 26 -7.01 -18.81 -13.46
N ASP A 27 -7.78 -17.93 -14.11
CA ASP A 27 -7.70 -17.66 -15.53
C ASP A 27 -7.21 -16.23 -15.78
N PHE A 28 -6.66 -15.97 -16.96
CA PHE A 28 -6.29 -14.63 -17.35
C PHE A 28 -6.66 -14.34 -18.81
N SER A 29 -6.88 -13.06 -19.09
CA SER A 29 -7.09 -12.55 -20.44
C SER A 29 -6.22 -11.32 -20.69
N ILE A 30 -5.69 -11.21 -21.89
CA ILE A 30 -4.81 -10.11 -22.31
C ILE A 30 -5.60 -9.23 -23.27
N GLY A 31 -5.74 -7.94 -22.93
CA GLY A 31 -6.39 -6.95 -23.75
C GLY A 31 -5.55 -6.58 -24.97
N GLU A 32 -6.13 -5.75 -25.84
CA GLU A 32 -5.46 -5.24 -27.02
C GLU A 32 -4.24 -4.40 -26.64
N LYS A 33 -3.22 -4.45 -27.51
CA LYS A 33 -1.99 -3.67 -27.33
C LYS A 33 -2.10 -2.35 -28.08
N TYR A 34 -2.08 -1.26 -27.33
CA TYR A 34 -2.14 0.11 -27.84
C TYR A 34 -0.77 0.76 -27.93
N ASN A 35 -0.65 1.71 -28.87
CA ASN A 35 0.48 2.62 -28.91
C ASN A 35 0.34 3.68 -27.82
N ASP A 36 1.45 3.99 -27.14
CA ASP A 36 1.51 5.06 -26.16
C ASP A 36 2.34 6.22 -26.70
N ARG A 37 1.76 7.40 -26.72
CA ARG A 37 2.43 8.62 -27.15
C ARG A 37 3.68 8.94 -26.32
N TYR A 38 3.68 8.59 -25.02
CA TYR A 38 4.73 8.95 -24.09
C TYR A 38 5.46 7.72 -23.57
N LYS A 39 6.75 7.61 -23.97
CA LYS A 39 7.64 6.54 -23.53
C LYS A 39 7.81 6.52 -22.02
N TYR A 40 7.97 7.69 -21.40
CA TYR A 40 8.21 7.83 -19.96
C TYR A 40 6.95 8.33 -19.27
N SER A 41 6.35 7.47 -18.48
CA SER A 41 5.16 7.78 -17.68
C SER A 41 5.06 6.85 -16.48
N ASN A 42 4.45 7.34 -15.40
CA ASN A 42 4.19 6.58 -14.18
C ASN A 42 2.68 6.46 -13.99
N LEU A 43 2.19 5.25 -13.71
CA LEU A 43 0.81 5.04 -13.29
C LEU A 43 0.63 5.63 -11.89
N LEU A 44 -0.31 6.55 -11.75
CA LEU A 44 -0.60 7.22 -10.48
C LEU A 44 -1.81 6.61 -9.80
N THR A 45 -2.89 6.44 -10.52
CA THR A 45 -4.12 5.83 -10.00
C THR A 45 -4.79 4.96 -11.05
N ILE A 46 -5.51 3.96 -10.58
CA ILE A 46 -6.37 3.07 -11.37
C ILE A 46 -7.65 2.84 -10.58
N SER A 47 -8.80 2.86 -11.24
CA SER A 47 -10.12 2.78 -10.62
C SER A 47 -11.11 2.07 -11.55
N ASN A 48 -12.13 1.44 -10.96
CA ASN A 48 -13.29 0.94 -11.70
C ASN A 48 -14.19 2.09 -12.15
N ASP A 49 -14.77 1.99 -13.33
CA ASP A 49 -15.71 2.99 -13.87
C ASP A 49 -17.16 2.81 -13.39
N GLY A 50 -17.42 1.79 -12.58
CA GLY A 50 -18.75 1.41 -12.09
C GLY A 50 -19.56 0.54 -13.07
N LYS A 51 -19.04 0.27 -14.28
CA LYS A 51 -19.67 -0.53 -15.34
C LYS A 51 -18.81 -1.71 -15.80
N GLY A 52 -17.78 -2.07 -15.02
CA GLY A 52 -16.83 -3.13 -15.35
C GLY A 52 -15.63 -2.68 -16.18
N GLY A 53 -15.58 -1.42 -16.58
CA GLY A 53 -14.43 -0.84 -17.26
C GLY A 53 -13.36 -0.31 -16.30
N THR A 54 -12.26 0.17 -16.87
CA THR A 54 -11.08 0.63 -16.13
C THR A 54 -10.76 2.07 -16.48
N PHE A 55 -10.68 2.90 -15.47
CA PHE A 55 -10.19 4.28 -15.54
C PHE A 55 -8.79 4.34 -14.93
N LEU A 56 -7.87 5.06 -15.58
CA LEU A 56 -6.52 5.27 -15.01
C LEU A 56 -5.94 6.64 -15.37
N VAL A 57 -5.00 7.08 -14.53
CA VAL A 57 -4.25 8.32 -14.73
C VAL A 57 -2.76 8.06 -14.61
N ARG A 58 -2.01 8.57 -15.56
CA ARG A 58 -0.54 8.51 -15.58
C ARG A 58 0.04 9.93 -15.68
N SER A 59 1.07 10.21 -14.91
CA SER A 59 1.95 11.36 -15.22
C SER A 59 2.87 11.00 -16.38
N TYR A 60 3.20 11.97 -17.26
CA TYR A 60 4.15 11.74 -18.33
C TYR A 60 5.27 12.79 -18.34
N TYR A 61 6.41 12.37 -18.88
CA TYR A 61 7.66 13.13 -18.88
C TYR A 61 8.22 13.23 -20.29
N THR A 62 8.72 14.41 -20.65
CA THR A 62 9.34 14.68 -21.96
C THR A 62 10.56 15.58 -21.83
N GLY A 63 11.34 15.67 -22.90
CA GLY A 63 12.54 16.51 -23.01
C GLY A 63 13.83 15.74 -22.74
N VAL A 64 14.97 16.37 -22.99
CA VAL A 64 16.31 15.82 -22.73
C VAL A 64 16.50 15.58 -21.24
N ILE A 65 16.11 16.53 -20.43
CA ILE A 65 15.95 16.36 -18.98
C ILE A 65 14.47 16.07 -18.76
N LEU A 66 14.15 14.81 -18.38
CA LEU A 66 12.78 14.37 -18.17
C LEU A 66 12.06 15.24 -17.13
N LYS A 67 11.14 16.09 -17.59
CA LYS A 67 10.30 16.94 -16.74
C LYS A 67 8.85 16.52 -16.86
N PRO A 68 8.07 16.58 -15.76
CA PRO A 68 6.61 16.38 -15.81
C PRO A 68 5.98 17.39 -16.77
N LYS A 69 5.02 16.93 -17.58
CA LYS A 69 4.34 17.76 -18.59
C LYS A 69 2.83 17.76 -18.48
N GLY A 70 2.28 16.84 -17.73
CA GLY A 70 0.84 16.68 -17.53
C GLY A 70 0.47 15.25 -17.21
N TYR A 71 -0.79 14.96 -17.40
CA TYR A 71 -1.42 13.68 -17.09
C TYR A 71 -2.08 13.09 -18.34
N MET A 72 -1.91 11.79 -18.54
CA MET A 72 -2.69 11.00 -19.48
C MET A 72 -3.79 10.30 -18.71
N ILE A 73 -5.03 10.58 -19.08
CA ILE A 73 -6.23 9.99 -18.52
C ILE A 73 -6.75 9.01 -19.56
N GLU A 74 -7.01 7.78 -19.16
CA GLU A 74 -7.43 6.71 -20.05
C GLU A 74 -8.65 6.00 -19.49
N HIS A 75 -9.60 5.70 -20.37
CA HIS A 75 -10.79 4.92 -20.05
C HIS A 75 -10.90 3.72 -21.01
N TYR A 76 -10.99 2.54 -20.42
CA TYR A 76 -11.18 1.27 -21.09
C TYR A 76 -12.54 0.68 -20.71
N ASP A 77 -13.19 0.01 -21.64
CA ASP A 77 -14.45 -0.69 -21.39
C ASP A 77 -14.27 -2.01 -20.63
N ALA A 78 -15.39 -2.71 -20.39
CA ALA A 78 -15.40 -4.01 -19.74
C ALA A 78 -14.65 -5.11 -20.54
N ASN A 79 -14.39 -4.91 -21.84
CA ASN A 79 -13.60 -5.82 -22.68
C ASN A 79 -12.13 -5.40 -22.79
N MET A 80 -11.69 -4.44 -21.96
CA MET A 80 -10.34 -3.86 -21.99
C MET A 80 -10.01 -3.11 -23.29
N GLN A 81 -11.03 -2.64 -24.03
CA GLN A 81 -10.84 -1.80 -25.21
C GLN A 81 -10.71 -0.34 -24.79
N LEU A 82 -9.72 0.38 -25.34
CA LEU A 82 -9.50 1.80 -25.05
C LEU A 82 -10.63 2.62 -25.70
N ILE A 83 -11.51 3.18 -24.88
CA ILE A 83 -12.65 4.00 -25.34
C ILE A 83 -12.22 5.45 -25.53
N ASN A 84 -11.46 5.98 -24.55
CA ASN A 84 -11.10 7.40 -24.54
C ASN A 84 -9.71 7.61 -23.94
N GLU A 85 -8.97 8.57 -24.49
CA GLU A 85 -7.66 9.01 -24.01
C GLU A 85 -7.58 10.53 -24.04
N TYR A 86 -7.29 11.14 -22.91
CA TYR A 86 -7.22 12.58 -22.76
C TYR A 86 -5.87 13.05 -22.21
N ASN A 87 -5.28 14.05 -22.86
CA ASN A 87 -4.04 14.68 -22.41
C ASN A 87 -4.34 15.92 -21.57
N TYR A 88 -4.36 15.75 -20.25
CA TYR A 88 -4.59 16.83 -19.33
C TYR A 88 -3.28 17.59 -19.05
N LYS A 89 -3.11 18.74 -19.73
CA LYS A 89 -1.88 19.56 -19.67
C LYS A 89 -1.85 20.42 -18.40
N LEU A 90 -1.78 19.80 -17.25
CA LEU A 90 -1.64 20.46 -15.96
C LEU A 90 -0.21 20.24 -15.45
N LYS A 91 0.61 21.32 -15.35
CA LYS A 91 2.06 21.23 -15.14
C LYS A 91 2.50 21.35 -13.69
N ASN A 92 1.81 22.17 -12.90
CA ASN A 92 2.28 22.62 -11.59
C ASN A 92 1.54 21.96 -10.42
N ALA A 93 0.44 21.24 -10.68
CA ALA A 93 -0.31 20.51 -9.68
C ALA A 93 0.20 19.08 -9.55
N ASN A 94 0.21 18.55 -8.34
CA ASN A 94 0.56 17.17 -8.04
C ASN A 94 -0.73 16.39 -7.80
N LEU A 95 -1.00 15.37 -8.63
CA LEU A 95 -2.12 14.46 -8.41
C LEU A 95 -1.90 13.70 -7.10
N VAL A 96 -2.84 13.84 -6.18
CA VAL A 96 -2.89 13.12 -4.90
C VAL A 96 -3.50 11.75 -5.13
N ASP A 97 -4.71 11.72 -5.71
CA ASP A 97 -5.40 10.49 -6.13
C ASP A 97 -6.52 10.83 -7.13
N GLY A 98 -7.10 9.77 -7.74
CA GLY A 98 -8.23 9.89 -8.65
C GLY A 98 -9.09 8.64 -8.63
N TYR A 99 -10.39 8.82 -8.86
CA TYR A 99 -11.38 7.75 -8.89
C TYR A 99 -12.59 8.13 -9.73
N VAL A 100 -13.41 7.14 -10.04
CA VAL A 100 -14.71 7.34 -10.69
C VAL A 100 -15.82 6.96 -9.71
N ALA A 101 -16.83 7.82 -9.62
CA ALA A 101 -18.03 7.55 -8.85
C ALA A 101 -19.24 8.15 -9.58
N ASN A 102 -20.33 7.38 -9.69
CA ASN A 102 -21.58 7.82 -10.34
C ASN A 102 -21.38 8.40 -11.76
N GLY A 103 -20.46 7.82 -12.54
CA GLY A 103 -20.14 8.27 -13.89
C GLY A 103 -19.36 9.58 -13.97
N GLN A 104 -18.86 10.09 -12.85
CA GLN A 104 -18.02 11.27 -12.76
C GLN A 104 -16.58 10.88 -12.38
N ILE A 105 -15.61 11.52 -13.01
CA ILE A 105 -14.20 11.49 -12.65
C ILE A 105 -13.95 12.51 -11.55
N TYR A 106 -13.19 12.12 -10.54
CA TYR A 106 -12.68 13.00 -9.49
C TYR A 106 -11.17 12.88 -9.45
N LEU A 107 -10.46 13.98 -9.69
CA LEU A 107 -9.00 14.06 -9.58
C LEU A 107 -8.67 15.07 -8.49
N ILE A 108 -8.04 14.62 -7.41
CA ILE A 108 -7.64 15.47 -6.29
C ILE A 108 -6.19 15.90 -6.51
N PHE A 109 -5.96 17.19 -6.52
CA PHE A 109 -4.65 17.80 -6.71
C PHE A 109 -4.22 18.60 -5.49
N LEU A 110 -2.92 18.65 -5.28
CA LEU A 110 -2.25 19.61 -4.40
C LEU A 110 -1.31 20.47 -5.25
N ASP A 111 -1.49 21.78 -5.19
CA ASP A 111 -0.61 22.74 -5.84
C ASP A 111 -0.36 23.99 -4.97
N TYR A 112 0.45 24.89 -5.50
CA TYR A 112 0.60 26.23 -4.98
C TYR A 112 0.02 27.20 -6.01
N ASP A 113 -1.07 27.87 -5.63
CA ASP A 113 -1.67 28.91 -6.43
C ASP A 113 -0.84 30.20 -6.29
N TYR A 114 -0.18 30.60 -7.39
CA TYR A 114 0.70 31.76 -7.42
C TYR A 114 -0.06 33.08 -7.46
N ASP A 115 -1.30 33.08 -7.86
CA ASP A 115 -2.14 34.28 -7.92
C ASP A 115 -2.82 34.52 -6.58
N ALA A 116 -3.38 33.48 -5.97
CA ALA A 116 -3.94 33.52 -4.63
C ALA A 116 -2.86 33.51 -3.52
N LEU A 117 -1.61 33.19 -3.84
CA LEU A 117 -0.51 32.99 -2.89
C LEU A 117 -0.89 32.00 -1.78
N ALA A 118 -1.34 30.80 -2.18
CA ALA A 118 -1.82 29.80 -1.24
C ALA A 118 -1.45 28.38 -1.68
N TYR A 119 -1.26 27.49 -0.71
CA TYR A 119 -1.27 26.03 -0.93
C TYR A 119 -2.72 25.60 -1.06
N GLU A 120 -3.04 24.85 -2.10
CA GLU A 120 -4.42 24.50 -2.43
C GLU A 120 -4.57 23.01 -2.66
N TYR A 121 -5.57 22.41 -1.98
CA TYR A 121 -6.18 21.17 -2.40
C TYR A 121 -7.40 21.47 -3.26
N SER A 122 -7.41 20.96 -4.47
CA SER A 122 -8.53 21.13 -5.40
C SER A 122 -8.99 19.79 -5.95
N VAL A 123 -10.27 19.69 -6.27
CA VAL A 123 -10.82 18.59 -7.04
C VAL A 123 -11.15 19.06 -8.46
N HIS A 124 -10.72 18.29 -9.44
CA HIS A 124 -11.08 18.48 -10.83
C HIS A 124 -12.11 17.41 -11.19
N ARG A 125 -13.31 17.83 -11.57
CA ARG A 125 -14.44 16.93 -11.88
C ARG A 125 -14.76 16.98 -13.36
N SER A 126 -15.14 15.83 -13.91
CA SER A 126 -15.64 15.73 -15.27
C SER A 126 -16.57 14.53 -15.41
N PRO A 127 -17.62 14.59 -16.25
CA PRO A 127 -18.26 13.37 -16.72
C PRO A 127 -17.23 12.45 -17.37
N LEU A 128 -17.35 11.14 -17.14
CA LEU A 128 -16.45 10.14 -17.73
C LEU A 128 -16.53 10.13 -19.27
N SER A 129 -17.66 10.61 -19.83
CA SER A 129 -17.93 10.61 -21.27
C SER A 129 -17.15 11.65 -22.06
N ASP A 130 -16.85 12.81 -21.48
CA ASP A 130 -16.30 13.96 -22.22
C ASP A 130 -14.96 14.47 -21.72
N MET A 131 -14.58 14.11 -20.48
CA MET A 131 -13.33 14.53 -19.84
C MET A 131 -13.11 16.07 -19.82
N ASN A 132 -14.20 16.82 -19.71
CA ASN A 132 -14.17 18.28 -19.60
C ASN A 132 -14.16 18.70 -18.13
N PHE A 133 -12.97 19.03 -17.61
CA PHE A 133 -12.73 19.21 -16.19
C PHE A 133 -13.09 20.61 -15.69
N THR A 134 -13.88 20.67 -14.62
CA THR A 134 -14.11 21.86 -13.80
C THR A 134 -13.33 21.73 -12.50
N LYS A 135 -12.73 22.84 -12.04
CA LYS A 135 -11.97 22.90 -10.77
C LYS A 135 -12.85 23.41 -9.65
N GLU A 136 -12.78 22.77 -8.49
CA GLU A 136 -13.37 23.21 -7.23
C GLU A 136 -12.32 23.13 -6.13
N THR A 137 -12.20 24.17 -5.29
CA THR A 137 -11.27 24.22 -4.17
C THR A 137 -11.83 23.50 -2.97
N LEU A 138 -11.05 22.54 -2.41
CA LEU A 138 -11.38 21.79 -1.19
C LEU A 138 -10.84 22.47 0.07
N LEU A 139 -9.59 22.93 0.01
CA LEU A 139 -8.87 23.48 1.15
C LEU A 139 -7.77 24.41 0.69
N THR A 140 -7.60 25.54 1.38
CA THR A 140 -6.49 26.49 1.16
C THR A 140 -5.73 26.75 2.46
N VAL A 141 -4.40 26.92 2.34
CA VAL A 141 -3.54 27.46 3.40
C VAL A 141 -2.77 28.63 2.81
N ALA A 142 -3.09 29.85 3.26
CA ALA A 142 -2.46 31.06 2.73
C ALA A 142 -0.97 31.09 3.06
N SER A 143 -0.12 31.53 2.12
CA SER A 143 1.33 31.62 2.30
C SER A 143 1.74 32.45 3.52
N LYS A 144 0.99 33.54 3.80
CA LYS A 144 1.22 34.40 4.98
C LYS A 144 1.08 33.67 6.33
N GLU A 145 0.44 32.48 6.33
CA GLU A 145 0.28 31.63 7.51
C GLU A 145 1.48 30.70 7.72
N VAL A 146 2.42 30.64 6.79
CA VAL A 146 3.51 29.67 6.77
C VAL A 146 4.86 30.39 6.83
N ASN A 147 5.77 29.91 7.69
CA ASN A 147 7.16 30.35 7.62
C ASN A 147 7.81 29.78 6.35
N ASN A 148 8.61 30.57 5.65
CA ASN A 148 9.24 30.18 4.39
C ASN A 148 8.23 29.70 3.33
N PRO A 149 7.23 30.51 2.97
CA PRO A 149 6.28 30.15 1.93
C PRO A 149 7.00 30.01 0.58
N LEU A 150 6.37 29.29 -0.36
CA LEU A 150 6.86 29.27 -1.73
C LEU A 150 6.82 30.68 -2.32
N ASP A 151 7.94 31.10 -2.94
CA ASP A 151 8.03 32.37 -3.65
C ASP A 151 7.64 32.15 -5.12
N LYS A 152 6.95 33.13 -5.70
CA LYS A 152 6.57 33.20 -7.13
C LYS A 152 7.74 32.93 -8.09
N ASN A 153 8.96 33.29 -7.70
CA ASN A 153 10.18 33.15 -8.50
C ASN A 153 10.96 31.86 -8.21
N TYR A 154 10.49 31.00 -7.28
CA TYR A 154 11.26 29.87 -6.79
C TYR A 154 10.67 28.55 -7.32
N TYR A 155 11.23 28.08 -8.43
CA TYR A 155 10.87 26.79 -9.03
C TYR A 155 11.61 25.58 -8.43
N ASN A 156 12.36 25.77 -7.35
CA ASN A 156 13.19 24.69 -6.84
C ASN A 156 12.41 23.80 -5.87
N ARG A 157 12.00 22.63 -6.35
CA ARG A 157 11.25 21.59 -5.60
C ARG A 157 11.99 21.03 -4.38
N ASN A 158 13.26 21.37 -4.19
CA ASN A 158 14.09 20.91 -3.07
C ASN A 158 14.05 21.85 -1.86
N PHE A 159 13.30 22.95 -1.92
CA PHE A 159 13.17 23.86 -0.79
C PHE A 159 12.04 23.41 0.13
N SER A 160 12.33 23.27 1.41
CA SER A 160 11.32 23.13 2.45
C SER A 160 10.52 24.42 2.51
N SER A 161 9.28 24.36 2.06
CA SER A 161 8.35 25.50 2.14
C SER A 161 7.87 25.80 3.56
N GLY A 162 8.25 25.00 4.55
CA GLY A 162 7.69 25.10 5.91
C GLY A 162 6.24 24.62 6.01
N PHE A 163 5.69 24.06 4.94
CA PHE A 163 4.37 23.44 4.87
C PHE A 163 4.51 21.95 4.53
N THR A 164 3.97 21.09 5.37
CA THR A 164 3.88 19.65 5.12
C THR A 164 2.44 19.19 5.24
N THR A 165 2.07 18.20 4.46
CA THR A 165 0.70 17.70 4.39
C THR A 165 0.66 16.24 3.98
N SER A 166 -0.39 15.54 4.37
CA SER A 166 -0.68 14.16 3.95
C SER A 166 -2.16 13.96 3.70
N VAL A 167 -2.49 12.98 2.88
CA VAL A 167 -3.86 12.56 2.61
C VAL A 167 -3.94 11.06 2.81
N LEU A 168 -4.92 10.62 3.58
CA LEU A 168 -5.21 9.21 3.83
C LEU A 168 -6.64 8.90 3.39
N PHE A 169 -6.79 7.97 2.45
CA PHE A 169 -8.09 7.48 1.99
C PHE A 169 -8.47 6.20 2.70
N ASN A 170 -9.77 5.97 2.85
CA ASN A 170 -10.25 4.63 3.17
C ASN A 170 -10.18 3.72 1.90
N ASP A 171 -10.30 2.40 2.12
CA ASP A 171 -10.18 1.41 1.04
C ASP A 171 -11.18 1.63 -0.11
N LYS A 172 -12.37 2.14 0.20
CA LYS A 172 -13.43 2.41 -0.80
C LYS A 172 -13.24 3.74 -1.52
N LYS A 173 -12.27 4.55 -1.13
CA LYS A 173 -12.04 5.92 -1.63
C LYS A 173 -13.28 6.82 -1.57
N ASN A 174 -14.17 6.58 -0.60
CA ASN A 174 -15.38 7.39 -0.39
C ASN A 174 -15.29 8.32 0.83
N ALA A 175 -14.17 8.32 1.54
CA ALA A 175 -13.82 9.28 2.57
C ALA A 175 -12.30 9.39 2.68
N PHE A 176 -11.81 10.54 3.11
CA PHE A 176 -10.39 10.77 3.31
C PHE A 176 -10.13 11.84 4.37
N VAL A 177 -8.93 11.79 4.93
CA VAL A 177 -8.42 12.79 5.86
C VAL A 177 -7.31 13.57 5.17
N ILE A 178 -7.35 14.89 5.24
CA ILE A 178 -6.22 15.76 4.94
C ILE A 178 -5.63 16.23 6.26
N SER A 179 -4.33 16.06 6.48
CA SER A 179 -3.62 16.72 7.55
C SER A 179 -2.69 17.79 6.99
N THR A 180 -2.62 18.95 7.67
CA THR A 180 -1.72 20.03 7.31
C THR A 180 -0.89 20.41 8.51
N HIS A 181 0.43 20.52 8.33
CA HIS A 181 1.34 20.96 9.37
C HIS A 181 2.23 22.07 8.84
N PHE A 182 2.27 23.19 9.55
CA PHE A 182 3.10 24.33 9.22
C PHE A 182 3.49 25.12 10.48
N LYS A 183 4.48 26.00 10.34
CA LYS A 183 4.94 26.85 11.42
C LYS A 183 4.67 28.30 11.09
N LYS A 184 3.99 28.99 12.00
CA LYS A 184 3.75 30.44 11.96
C LYS A 184 4.49 31.10 13.10
N GLY A 185 5.55 31.87 12.81
CA GLY A 185 6.42 32.41 13.85
C GLY A 185 7.08 31.29 14.67
N LYS A 186 6.79 31.25 15.97
CA LYS A 186 7.25 30.21 16.89
C LYS A 186 6.23 29.10 17.10
N THR A 187 5.00 29.26 16.64
CA THR A 187 3.87 28.36 16.88
C THR A 187 3.80 27.29 15.77
N ASN A 188 3.71 26.03 16.16
CA ASN A 188 3.34 24.96 15.24
C ASN A 188 1.82 24.96 15.08
N LYS A 189 1.38 24.82 13.83
CA LYS A 189 -0.03 24.64 13.48
C LYS A 189 -0.21 23.28 12.84
N HIS A 190 -1.20 22.53 13.32
CA HIS A 190 -1.56 21.24 12.77
C HIS A 190 -3.08 21.12 12.72
N PHE A 191 -3.61 20.93 11.52
CA PHE A 191 -5.05 20.74 11.31
C PHE A 191 -5.32 19.38 10.69
N ILE A 192 -6.46 18.80 11.08
CA ILE A 192 -7.00 17.56 10.54
C ILE A 192 -8.37 17.87 9.96
N TYR A 193 -8.55 17.55 8.68
CA TYR A 193 -9.80 17.75 7.95
C TYR A 193 -10.33 16.40 7.48
N LEU A 194 -11.59 16.13 7.79
CA LEU A 194 -12.30 14.94 7.35
C LEU A 194 -13.25 15.30 6.20
N PHE A 195 -13.17 14.56 5.10
CA PHE A 195 -14.04 14.70 3.94
C PHE A 195 -14.81 13.40 3.68
N ASN A 196 -16.09 13.53 3.33
CA ASN A 196 -16.97 12.42 2.97
C ASN A 196 -16.97 12.15 1.46
N SER A 197 -17.77 11.17 1.03
CA SER A 197 -17.93 10.78 -0.39
C SER A 197 -18.42 11.90 -1.31
N GLY A 198 -19.10 12.90 -0.79
CA GLY A 198 -19.54 14.08 -1.52
C GLY A 198 -18.50 15.19 -1.57
N LEU A 199 -17.30 14.94 -1.09
CA LEU A 199 -16.20 15.93 -0.91
C LEU A 199 -16.56 17.10 0.01
N GLN A 200 -17.55 16.91 0.87
CA GLN A 200 -17.90 17.88 1.89
C GLN A 200 -16.98 17.73 3.09
N LYS A 201 -16.47 18.85 3.60
CA LYS A 201 -15.70 18.88 4.85
C LYS A 201 -16.64 18.62 6.02
N VAL A 202 -16.52 17.43 6.63
CA VAL A 202 -17.36 16.96 7.75
C VAL A 202 -16.82 17.48 9.06
N VAL A 203 -15.49 17.47 9.22
CA VAL A 203 -14.77 17.91 10.42
C VAL A 203 -13.57 18.75 10.01
N GLU A 204 -13.33 19.80 10.80
CA GLU A 204 -12.07 20.53 10.87
C GLU A 204 -11.67 20.61 12.34
N HIS A 205 -10.49 20.10 12.64
CA HIS A 205 -9.97 20.08 14.01
C HIS A 205 -8.59 20.72 14.08
N ASP A 206 -8.39 21.70 14.95
CA ASP A 206 -7.07 22.26 15.28
C ASP A 206 -6.38 21.29 16.27
N PHE A 207 -5.44 20.52 15.77
CA PHE A 207 -4.64 19.54 16.51
C PHE A 207 -3.31 20.14 17.01
N SER A 208 -3.23 21.46 17.09
CA SER A 208 -1.97 22.17 17.39
C SER A 208 -1.48 21.96 18.82
N ASP A 209 -2.39 21.86 19.77
CA ASP A 209 -2.03 21.67 21.18
C ASP A 209 -1.46 20.26 21.40
N GLU A 210 -2.04 19.24 20.75
CA GLU A 210 -1.59 17.85 20.86
C GLU A 210 -0.21 17.62 20.24
N VAL A 211 0.21 18.47 19.27
CA VAL A 211 1.53 18.40 18.62
C VAL A 211 2.58 19.29 19.27
N GLU A 212 2.32 19.93 20.38
CA GLU A 212 3.29 20.84 21.01
C GLU A 212 4.58 20.10 21.39
N GLU A 213 4.49 18.89 21.95
CA GLU A 213 5.60 18.07 22.38
C GLU A 213 6.01 16.96 21.39
N LYS A 214 5.23 16.73 20.34
CA LYS A 214 5.39 15.60 19.41
C LYS A 214 5.32 16.06 17.95
N ASN A 215 5.96 15.30 17.04
CA ASN A 215 5.73 15.38 15.60
C ASN A 215 5.03 14.10 15.15
N TYR A 216 3.99 14.21 14.35
CA TYR A 216 3.24 13.05 13.86
C TYR A 216 3.55 12.74 12.40
N ALA A 217 3.70 11.44 12.11
CA ALA A 217 3.55 10.87 10.79
C ALA A 217 2.29 10.01 10.80
N PHE A 218 1.24 10.45 10.13
CA PHE A 218 0.01 9.68 9.99
C PHE A 218 0.20 8.60 8.91
N GLU A 219 -0.14 7.35 9.25
CA GLU A 219 0.19 6.20 8.40
C GLU A 219 -1.06 5.52 7.83
N ASN A 220 -2.11 5.35 8.65
CA ASN A 220 -3.31 4.60 8.28
C ASN A 220 -4.55 5.26 8.86
N VAL A 221 -5.71 5.03 8.22
CA VAL A 221 -7.01 5.54 8.65
C VAL A 221 -8.11 4.51 8.43
N ALA A 222 -9.01 4.41 9.41
CA ALA A 222 -10.32 3.81 9.26
C ALA A 222 -11.41 4.83 9.57
N PHE A 223 -12.62 4.61 9.10
CA PHE A 223 -13.75 5.51 9.31
C PHE A 223 -14.90 4.78 9.97
N SER A 224 -15.69 5.50 10.77
CA SER A 224 -16.99 5.02 11.24
C SER A 224 -17.90 4.67 10.04
N LYS A 225 -18.88 3.81 10.28
CA LYS A 225 -19.80 3.35 9.22
C LYS A 225 -20.55 4.50 8.53
N ASP A 226 -20.86 5.54 9.26
CA ASP A 226 -21.55 6.75 8.78
C ASP A 226 -20.59 7.81 8.22
N LEU A 227 -19.28 7.54 8.22
CA LEU A 227 -18.21 8.44 7.75
C LEU A 227 -18.15 9.79 8.50
N GLN A 228 -18.65 9.85 9.74
CA GLN A 228 -18.62 11.06 10.56
C GLN A 228 -17.40 11.13 11.50
N GLU A 229 -16.72 10.01 11.70
CA GLU A 229 -15.54 9.89 12.56
C GLU A 229 -14.40 9.20 11.80
N ALA A 230 -13.18 9.65 12.02
CA ALA A 230 -11.97 9.03 11.52
C ALA A 230 -11.10 8.52 12.69
N TYR A 231 -10.56 7.32 12.53
CA TYR A 231 -9.61 6.67 13.43
C TYR A 231 -8.25 6.59 12.71
N ILE A 232 -7.34 7.48 13.09
CA ILE A 232 -6.07 7.69 12.42
C ILE A 232 -4.96 7.04 13.25
N ILE A 233 -4.17 6.16 12.67
CA ILE A 233 -2.92 5.70 13.28
C ILE A 233 -1.81 6.66 12.92
N GLY A 234 -1.19 7.24 13.94
CA GLY A 234 -0.04 8.12 13.84
C GLY A 234 1.17 7.58 14.60
N LYS A 235 2.35 7.75 14.01
CA LYS A 235 3.62 7.56 14.68
C LYS A 235 4.03 8.90 15.29
N ALA A 236 3.95 9.00 16.61
CA ALA A 236 4.24 10.20 17.36
C ALA A 236 5.72 10.23 17.79
N TYR A 237 6.51 11.14 17.24
CA TYR A 237 7.93 11.33 17.56
C TYR A 237 8.07 12.41 18.65
N PHE A 238 8.69 12.06 19.78
CA PHE A 238 8.92 12.99 20.88
C PHE A 238 9.98 14.05 20.54
N LYS A 239 9.72 15.32 20.86
CA LYS A 239 10.61 16.47 20.60
C LYS A 239 11.69 16.69 21.68
N LYS A 240 11.84 15.82 22.66
CA LYS A 240 12.83 15.99 23.74
C LYS A 240 14.24 16.17 23.17
N LYS A 241 14.94 17.18 23.65
CA LYS A 241 16.30 17.53 23.18
C LYS A 241 17.39 16.52 23.60
N ARG A 242 17.15 15.74 24.65
CA ARG A 242 18.08 14.70 25.14
C ARG A 242 17.28 13.46 25.50
N PHE A 243 17.46 12.41 24.72
CA PHE A 243 17.00 11.08 25.09
C PHE A 243 18.14 10.39 25.85
N LEU A 244 17.84 9.75 26.96
CA LEU A 244 18.72 8.76 27.53
C LEU A 244 18.90 7.63 26.50
N ALA A 245 20.08 6.99 26.49
CA ALA A 245 20.43 6.00 25.46
C ALA A 245 19.39 4.88 25.28
N ASN A 246 18.56 4.65 26.30
CA ASN A 246 17.54 3.59 26.34
C ASN A 246 16.09 4.10 26.19
N GLU A 247 15.83 5.37 25.89
CA GLU A 247 14.48 5.87 25.70
C GLU A 247 14.01 5.67 24.26
N ARG A 248 12.75 5.23 24.10
CA ARG A 248 12.10 5.16 22.80
C ARG A 248 11.82 6.58 22.28
N LYS A 249 12.11 6.82 21.01
CA LYS A 249 11.97 8.14 20.36
C LYS A 249 10.57 8.40 19.81
N PHE A 250 9.72 7.39 19.73
CA PHE A 250 8.37 7.47 19.19
C PHE A 250 7.46 6.43 19.86
N GLN A 251 6.17 6.60 19.68
CA GLN A 251 5.13 5.60 19.98
C GLN A 251 4.04 5.65 18.91
N TYR A 252 3.25 4.58 18.80
CA TYR A 252 2.04 4.59 17.99
C TYR A 252 0.86 5.10 18.81
N GLU A 253 0.06 5.93 18.17
CA GLU A 253 -1.15 6.50 18.76
C GLU A 253 -2.32 6.34 17.80
N LEU A 254 -3.49 5.97 18.31
CA LEU A 254 -4.76 6.04 17.62
C LEU A 254 -5.42 7.36 17.97
N ILE A 255 -5.75 8.14 16.96
CA ILE A 255 -6.40 9.44 17.10
C ILE A 255 -7.79 9.32 16.49
N LYS A 256 -8.81 9.44 17.34
CA LYS A 256 -10.20 9.61 16.90
C LYS A 256 -10.46 11.08 16.66
N VAL A 257 -10.94 11.42 15.48
CA VAL A 257 -11.34 12.79 15.14
C VAL A 257 -12.81 12.80 14.74
N SER A 258 -13.58 13.66 15.36
CA SER A 258 -15.02 13.83 15.16
C SER A 258 -15.42 15.30 15.33
N ARG A 259 -16.69 15.62 15.13
CA ARG A 259 -17.21 16.98 15.40
C ARG A 259 -17.10 17.42 16.85
N SER A 260 -17.04 16.49 17.79
CA SER A 260 -16.87 16.77 19.22
C SER A 260 -15.40 17.03 19.62
N GLY A 261 -14.46 16.89 18.70
CA GLY A 261 -13.03 17.08 18.93
C GLY A 261 -12.19 15.84 18.63
N ALA A 262 -10.99 15.78 19.19
CA ALA A 262 -10.08 14.66 19.09
C ALA A 262 -9.87 13.96 20.42
N GLN A 263 -9.62 12.65 20.36
CA GLN A 263 -9.22 11.79 21.48
C GLN A 263 -8.04 10.95 21.04
N THR A 264 -7.12 10.62 21.96
CA THR A 264 -5.93 9.86 21.63
C THR A 264 -5.76 8.66 22.56
N GLN A 265 -5.45 7.47 21.98
CA GLN A 265 -5.13 6.25 22.70
C GLN A 265 -3.71 5.79 22.33
N THR A 266 -2.92 5.43 23.34
CA THR A 266 -1.58 4.83 23.19
C THR A 266 -1.64 3.32 23.36
N PHE A 267 -0.66 2.61 22.77
CA PHE A 267 -0.63 1.13 22.77
C PHE A 267 0.57 0.54 23.51
N ASP A 268 1.60 1.32 23.76
CA ASP A 268 2.79 0.84 24.46
C ASP A 268 2.50 0.47 25.91
N GLY A 269 3.11 -0.59 26.38
CA GLY A 269 3.01 -1.09 27.75
C GLY A 269 4.35 -1.56 28.29
N PRO A 270 4.41 -2.03 29.54
CA PRO A 270 5.62 -2.52 30.15
C PRO A 270 6.28 -3.63 29.31
N GLY A 271 7.45 -3.34 28.73
CA GLY A 271 8.21 -4.28 27.89
C GLY A 271 7.54 -4.71 26.56
N LYS A 272 6.49 -4.01 26.13
CA LYS A 272 5.81 -4.25 24.86
C LYS A 272 5.61 -2.93 24.12
N PHE A 273 6.11 -2.84 22.92
CA PHE A 273 6.10 -1.65 22.08
C PHE A 273 5.42 -1.97 20.76
N SER A 274 4.46 -1.18 20.35
CA SER A 274 3.83 -1.33 19.05
C SER A 274 4.77 -0.87 17.94
N GLU A 275 4.84 -1.68 16.85
CA GLU A 275 5.72 -1.46 15.72
C GLU A 275 4.94 -1.57 14.42
N ALA A 276 4.28 -0.69 13.94
CA ALA A 276 3.32 -0.66 12.85
C ALA A 276 1.95 -1.21 13.26
N LEU A 277 0.94 -0.37 13.12
CA LEU A 277 -0.46 -0.68 13.41
C LEU A 277 -1.35 -0.25 12.25
N ILE A 278 -2.45 -0.95 12.08
CA ILE A 278 -3.51 -0.59 11.15
C ILE A 278 -4.86 -0.65 11.88
N PRO A 279 -5.69 0.40 11.79
CA PRO A 279 -7.01 0.42 12.40
C PRO A 279 -8.03 -0.27 11.46
N ILE A 280 -8.98 -0.98 12.04
CA ILE A 280 -10.04 -1.69 11.34
C ILE A 280 -11.36 -1.35 12.01
N VAL A 281 -12.35 -0.92 11.25
CA VAL A 281 -13.74 -0.81 11.70
C VAL A 281 -14.53 -1.97 11.10
N ASN A 282 -15.00 -2.85 11.96
CA ASN A 282 -15.81 -4.02 11.60
C ASN A 282 -17.17 -3.95 12.32
N GLY A 283 -18.21 -3.51 11.62
CA GLY A 283 -19.51 -3.25 12.23
C GLY A 283 -19.43 -2.15 13.29
N ASN A 284 -19.59 -2.51 14.54
CA ASN A 284 -19.50 -1.62 15.71
C ASN A 284 -18.17 -1.79 16.48
N GLU A 285 -17.28 -2.64 16.01
CA GLU A 285 -15.99 -2.89 16.65
C GLU A 285 -14.90 -2.05 16.01
N LEU A 286 -14.02 -1.52 16.85
CA LEU A 286 -12.78 -0.86 16.45
C LEU A 286 -11.62 -1.72 16.90
N LEU A 287 -10.85 -2.18 15.93
CA LEU A 287 -9.69 -3.03 16.15
C LEU A 287 -8.43 -2.32 15.67
N CYS A 288 -7.28 -2.63 16.28
CA CYS A 288 -5.97 -2.34 15.72
C CYS A 288 -5.15 -3.61 15.71
N VAL A 289 -4.57 -3.92 14.55
CA VAL A 289 -3.67 -5.06 14.39
C VAL A 289 -2.32 -4.61 13.89
N GLY A 290 -1.27 -5.36 14.22
CA GLY A 290 0.06 -5.03 13.76
C GLY A 290 1.13 -5.89 14.39
N PHE A 291 2.30 -5.31 14.56
CA PHE A 291 3.45 -5.97 15.15
C PHE A 291 3.81 -5.36 16.50
N TYR A 292 4.52 -6.13 17.32
CA TYR A 292 5.10 -5.63 18.57
C TYR A 292 6.58 -5.99 18.68
N ALA A 293 7.29 -5.21 19.50
CA ALA A 293 8.66 -5.46 19.92
C ALA A 293 8.76 -5.57 21.45
N ASN A 294 9.67 -6.41 21.93
CA ASN A 294 10.05 -6.48 23.35
C ASN A 294 11.14 -5.45 23.68
N ARG A 295 11.74 -4.85 22.67
CA ARG A 295 12.82 -3.87 22.78
C ARG A 295 12.40 -2.55 22.14
N LYS A 296 13.08 -1.48 22.49
CA LYS A 296 12.83 -0.13 21.99
C LYS A 296 13.46 0.16 20.61
N ASP A 297 14.03 -0.84 19.95
CA ASP A 297 14.90 -0.72 18.79
C ASP A 297 14.32 -1.23 17.45
N ASN A 298 13.01 -1.25 17.32
CA ASN A 298 12.29 -1.67 16.10
C ASN A 298 12.50 -3.14 15.68
N ARG A 299 12.75 -4.03 16.62
CA ARG A 299 12.85 -5.47 16.35
C ARG A 299 11.50 -6.12 16.62
N TYR A 300 10.88 -6.62 15.56
CA TYR A 300 9.55 -7.23 15.68
C TYR A 300 9.65 -8.64 16.25
N ASN A 301 8.88 -8.90 17.29
CA ASN A 301 8.85 -10.20 17.97
C ASN A 301 7.58 -11.00 17.69
N GLY A 302 6.55 -10.39 17.12
CA GLY A 302 5.29 -11.04 16.83
C GLY A 302 4.17 -10.06 16.50
N LEU A 303 2.94 -10.55 16.61
CA LEU A 303 1.72 -9.84 16.26
C LEU A 303 1.11 -9.18 17.49
N ALA A 304 0.56 -7.98 17.30
CA ALA A 304 -0.22 -7.25 18.29
C ALA A 304 -1.67 -7.14 17.82
N TYR A 305 -2.59 -7.31 18.74
CA TYR A 305 -4.03 -7.14 18.54
C TYR A 305 -4.61 -6.31 19.69
N PHE A 306 -5.46 -5.35 19.34
CA PHE A 306 -6.18 -4.50 20.27
C PHE A 306 -7.64 -4.40 19.84
N ASN A 307 -8.57 -4.71 20.76
CA ASN A 307 -9.97 -4.37 20.62
C ASN A 307 -10.22 -3.11 21.46
N ILE A 308 -10.86 -2.12 20.86
CA ILE A 308 -10.95 -0.76 21.38
C ILE A 308 -12.43 -0.36 21.42
N ASN A 309 -12.85 0.26 22.52
CA ASN A 309 -14.16 0.87 22.56
C ASN A 309 -14.18 2.10 21.62
N PRO A 310 -15.00 2.14 20.56
CA PRO A 310 -14.99 3.24 19.59
C PRO A 310 -15.47 4.57 20.18
N ASN A 311 -16.18 4.56 21.32
CA ASN A 311 -16.71 5.76 21.97
C ASN A 311 -15.67 6.39 22.93
N THR A 312 -15.06 5.57 23.80
CA THR A 312 -14.14 6.03 24.85
C THR A 312 -12.67 5.91 24.48
N LEU A 313 -12.35 5.14 23.41
CA LEU A 313 -11.02 4.70 23.01
C LEU A 313 -10.28 3.82 24.04
N GLU A 314 -10.94 3.36 25.08
CA GLU A 314 -10.35 2.44 26.05
C GLU A 314 -10.07 1.07 25.41
N LEU A 315 -8.97 0.45 25.81
CA LEU A 315 -8.59 -0.88 25.37
C LEU A 315 -9.43 -1.94 26.10
N ASN A 316 -10.37 -2.57 25.39
CA ASN A 316 -11.14 -3.70 25.91
C ASN A 316 -10.28 -4.96 26.03
N THR A 317 -9.48 -5.22 25.01
CA THR A 317 -8.58 -6.40 24.94
C THR A 317 -7.27 -6.01 24.28
N LYS A 318 -6.17 -6.58 24.76
CA LYS A 318 -4.87 -6.54 24.13
C LYS A 318 -4.23 -7.92 24.13
N LYS A 319 -3.72 -8.36 22.98
CA LYS A 319 -3.02 -9.64 22.84
C LYS A 319 -1.70 -9.44 22.10
N TYR A 320 -0.69 -10.24 22.49
CA TYR A 320 0.61 -10.28 21.87
C TYR A 320 0.95 -11.74 21.58
N SER A 321 1.06 -12.09 20.31
CA SER A 321 1.36 -13.43 19.84
C SER A 321 2.78 -13.45 19.25
N PRO A 322 3.74 -14.15 19.86
CA PRO A 322 5.08 -14.32 19.30
C PRO A 322 5.01 -14.97 17.90
N PHE A 323 5.97 -14.68 17.03
CA PHE A 323 6.09 -15.40 15.77
C PHE A 323 6.27 -16.90 16.04
N SER A 324 5.57 -17.73 15.29
CA SER A 324 5.62 -19.19 15.43
C SER A 324 6.95 -19.76 14.94
N GLU A 325 7.30 -20.96 15.40
CA GLU A 325 8.43 -21.74 14.88
C GLU A 325 8.34 -21.89 13.36
N GLN A 326 7.15 -22.18 12.83
CA GLN A 326 6.93 -22.29 11.40
C GLN A 326 7.28 -20.99 10.65
N PHE A 327 6.93 -19.83 11.20
CA PHE A 327 7.32 -18.54 10.63
C PHE A 327 8.84 -18.35 10.60
N MET A 328 9.52 -18.73 11.68
CA MET A 328 10.99 -18.64 11.77
C MET A 328 11.68 -19.62 10.81
N MET A 329 11.13 -20.84 10.69
CA MET A 329 11.57 -21.82 9.69
C MET A 329 11.38 -21.31 8.27
N ASP A 330 10.23 -20.74 7.93
CA ASP A 330 9.97 -20.14 6.61
C ASP A 330 11.00 -19.05 6.27
N LYS A 331 11.28 -18.16 7.23
CA LYS A 331 12.14 -17.00 7.00
C LYS A 331 13.63 -17.34 7.04
N PHE A 332 14.07 -18.07 8.05
CA PHE A 332 15.49 -18.26 8.32
C PHE A 332 15.99 -19.70 8.13
N GLY A 333 15.08 -20.68 8.00
CA GLY A 333 15.41 -22.11 7.92
C GLY A 333 15.89 -22.69 9.25
N ARG A 334 15.58 -22.05 10.35
CA ARG A 334 15.92 -22.44 11.72
C ARG A 334 15.06 -21.69 12.71
N GLU A 335 14.91 -22.23 13.91
CA GLU A 335 14.09 -21.69 15.00
C GLU A 335 14.74 -20.51 15.75
N GLU A 336 15.98 -20.15 15.43
CA GLU A 336 16.72 -19.10 16.14
C GLU A 336 16.01 -17.75 16.10
N ASP A 337 16.03 -17.06 17.26
CA ASP A 337 15.53 -15.69 17.40
C ASP A 337 16.43 -14.72 16.65
N LYS A 338 16.01 -14.36 15.44
CA LYS A 338 16.64 -13.34 14.61
C LYS A 338 15.78 -12.11 14.52
N ASP A 339 16.45 -10.99 14.32
CA ASP A 339 15.80 -9.69 14.18
C ASP A 339 14.95 -9.62 12.90
N ILE A 340 13.67 -9.33 13.06
CA ILE A 340 12.75 -8.98 11.98
C ILE A 340 12.52 -7.48 12.05
N LYS A 341 12.70 -6.78 10.93
CA LYS A 341 12.64 -5.30 10.86
C LYS A 341 11.96 -4.85 9.59
N ASP A 342 11.69 -3.56 9.52
CA ASP A 342 11.30 -2.85 8.30
C ASP A 342 10.03 -3.41 7.63
N LEU A 343 9.07 -3.92 8.41
CA LEU A 343 7.79 -4.39 7.90
C LEU A 343 6.84 -3.20 7.67
N VAL A 344 6.27 -3.14 6.48
CA VAL A 344 5.26 -2.15 6.06
C VAL A 344 3.99 -2.88 5.67
N PHE A 345 2.85 -2.48 6.23
CA PHE A 345 1.56 -3.03 5.87
C PHE A 345 1.22 -2.78 4.40
N LYS A 346 0.61 -3.78 3.77
CA LYS A 346 0.12 -3.71 2.40
C LYS A 346 -1.39 -3.88 2.30
N ASN A 347 -1.95 -4.79 3.09
CA ASN A 347 -3.38 -5.08 3.06
C ASN A 347 -3.85 -5.68 4.38
N VAL A 348 -5.08 -5.38 4.76
CA VAL A 348 -5.82 -6.04 5.83
C VAL A 348 -7.23 -6.35 5.32
N ASN A 349 -7.73 -7.53 5.63
CA ASN A 349 -9.07 -7.96 5.26
C ASN A 349 -9.73 -8.71 6.41
N VAL A 350 -10.97 -8.38 6.70
CA VAL A 350 -11.81 -9.14 7.63
C VAL A 350 -12.72 -10.03 6.81
N SER A 351 -12.55 -11.33 6.96
CA SER A 351 -13.33 -12.35 6.26
C SER A 351 -14.75 -12.45 6.83
N LYS A 352 -15.66 -13.11 6.11
CA LYS A 352 -17.06 -13.30 6.55
C LYS A 352 -17.17 -14.11 7.85
N ASP A 353 -16.21 -14.99 8.12
CA ASP A 353 -16.10 -15.76 9.38
C ASP A 353 -15.54 -14.94 10.55
N GLY A 354 -15.27 -13.65 10.35
CA GLY A 354 -14.69 -12.75 11.32
C GLY A 354 -13.17 -12.84 11.44
N SER A 355 -12.50 -13.79 10.76
CA SER A 355 -11.04 -13.86 10.81
C SER A 355 -10.38 -12.66 10.12
N ILE A 356 -9.26 -12.22 10.68
CA ILE A 356 -8.51 -11.07 10.19
C ILE A 356 -7.27 -11.59 9.46
N HIS A 357 -7.18 -11.28 8.17
CA HIS A 357 -6.01 -11.56 7.35
C HIS A 357 -5.27 -10.26 7.10
N PHE A 358 -3.97 -10.23 7.34
CA PHE A 358 -3.16 -9.10 6.97
C PHE A 358 -1.84 -9.50 6.34
N ASN A 359 -1.31 -8.60 5.52
CA ASN A 359 -0.08 -8.79 4.80
C ASN A 359 0.83 -7.59 4.97
N ALA A 360 2.12 -7.85 5.12
CA ALA A 360 3.16 -6.85 5.20
C ALA A 360 4.32 -7.24 4.27
N GLU A 361 5.12 -6.26 3.88
CA GLU A 361 6.33 -6.42 3.09
C GLU A 361 7.53 -5.93 3.89
N GLU A 362 8.62 -6.66 3.85
CA GLU A 362 9.91 -6.15 4.31
C GLU A 362 10.40 -5.14 3.28
N TYR A 363 10.33 -3.85 3.66
CA TYR A 363 10.64 -2.74 2.79
C TYR A 363 11.60 -1.75 3.45
N PHE A 364 12.72 -1.48 2.78
CA PHE A 364 13.68 -0.49 3.25
C PHE A 364 14.38 0.21 2.09
N ILE A 365 15.01 1.35 2.41
CA ILE A 365 15.67 2.21 1.44
C ILE A 365 17.15 2.27 1.74
N THR A 366 17.99 2.07 0.72
CA THR A 366 19.42 2.30 0.80
C THR A 366 19.85 3.42 -0.15
N SER A 367 20.84 4.19 0.25
CA SER A 367 21.43 5.23 -0.58
C SER A 367 22.95 5.09 -0.60
N SER A 368 23.54 5.19 -1.78
CA SER A 368 24.99 5.19 -1.98
C SER A 368 25.40 6.35 -2.87
N VAL A 369 26.61 6.87 -2.66
CA VAL A 369 27.20 7.86 -3.56
C VAL A 369 28.12 7.11 -4.52
N GLN A 370 27.87 7.24 -5.81
CA GLN A 370 28.65 6.62 -6.87
C GLN A 370 29.35 7.69 -7.70
N ALA A 371 30.60 7.45 -8.09
CA ALA A 371 31.27 8.29 -9.08
C ALA A 371 30.68 8.00 -10.48
N ASN A 372 30.37 9.04 -11.22
CA ASN A 372 30.01 8.90 -12.64
C ASN A 372 31.26 8.91 -13.52
N SER A 373 31.10 8.53 -14.79
CA SER A 373 32.20 8.50 -15.78
C SER A 373 32.86 9.86 -16.03
N SER A 374 32.24 10.94 -15.63
CA SER A 374 32.73 12.32 -15.75
C SER A 374 33.36 12.87 -14.45
N GLY A 375 33.64 12.01 -13.45
CA GLY A 375 34.23 12.39 -12.17
C GLY A 375 33.26 13.07 -11.17
N GLY A 376 31.97 13.22 -11.52
CA GLY A 376 30.94 13.71 -10.63
C GLY A 376 30.46 12.65 -9.63
N ARG A 377 29.82 13.09 -8.56
CA ARG A 377 29.19 12.21 -7.56
C ARG A 377 27.68 12.17 -7.77
N LEU A 378 27.12 10.96 -7.93
CA LEU A 378 25.70 10.73 -8.07
C LEU A 378 25.18 9.97 -6.84
N LYS A 379 24.17 10.51 -6.16
CA LYS A 379 23.46 9.77 -5.11
C LYS A 379 22.48 8.80 -5.78
N VAL A 380 22.68 7.51 -5.54
CA VAL A 380 21.80 6.44 -6.02
C VAL A 380 20.97 5.92 -4.85
N THR A 381 19.66 6.02 -4.97
CA THR A 381 18.70 5.48 -4.00
C THR A 381 18.13 4.18 -4.54
N ARG A 382 18.07 3.15 -3.70
CA ARG A 382 17.49 1.84 -4.01
C ARG A 382 16.39 1.52 -3.02
N TYR A 383 15.28 1.04 -3.54
CA TYR A 383 14.11 0.60 -2.80
C TYR A 383 14.09 -0.93 -2.82
N HIS A 384 14.16 -1.54 -1.64
CA HIS A 384 14.17 -2.99 -1.44
C HIS A 384 12.76 -3.45 -1.10
N HIS A 385 12.24 -4.39 -1.88
CA HIS A 385 10.94 -5.04 -1.71
C HIS A 385 11.19 -6.53 -1.46
N ASN A 386 11.46 -6.86 -0.21
CA ASN A 386 11.86 -8.21 0.19
C ASN A 386 10.65 -9.07 0.62
N ASP A 387 10.83 -9.88 1.64
CA ASP A 387 9.90 -10.89 2.09
C ASP A 387 8.47 -10.39 2.26
N ILE A 388 7.51 -11.29 2.01
CA ILE A 388 6.10 -11.09 2.31
C ILE A 388 5.79 -11.81 3.62
N VAL A 389 5.28 -11.07 4.59
CA VAL A 389 4.74 -11.60 5.84
C VAL A 389 3.22 -11.63 5.72
N SER A 390 2.62 -12.78 5.96
CA SER A 390 1.17 -12.93 6.00
C SER A 390 0.73 -13.62 7.28
N ALA A 391 -0.36 -13.16 7.87
CA ALA A 391 -0.89 -13.75 9.09
C ALA A 391 -2.42 -13.76 9.10
N LYS A 392 -2.96 -14.73 9.82
CA LYS A 392 -4.38 -14.86 10.10
C LYS A 392 -4.60 -14.88 11.61
N LEU A 393 -5.49 -14.00 12.07
CA LEU A 393 -5.98 -13.94 13.44
C LEU A 393 -7.46 -14.33 13.48
N SER A 394 -7.91 -14.86 14.62
CA SER A 394 -9.33 -14.90 14.94
C SER A 394 -9.88 -13.49 15.20
N LEU A 395 -11.18 -13.33 15.26
CA LEU A 395 -11.81 -12.06 15.64
C LEU A 395 -11.41 -11.64 17.08
N ASP A 396 -11.15 -12.62 17.95
CA ASP A 396 -10.69 -12.37 19.33
C ASP A 396 -9.19 -12.06 19.42
N GLY A 397 -8.47 -12.06 18.28
CA GLY A 397 -7.07 -11.71 18.19
C GLY A 397 -6.08 -12.85 18.47
N ASP A 398 -6.53 -14.11 18.51
CA ASP A 398 -5.64 -15.26 18.60
C ASP A 398 -4.99 -15.54 17.24
N MET A 399 -3.69 -15.74 17.23
CA MET A 399 -2.96 -16.08 16.00
C MET A 399 -3.32 -17.51 15.58
N ILE A 400 -3.94 -17.63 14.39
CA ILE A 400 -4.25 -18.93 13.78
C ILE A 400 -2.99 -19.44 13.07
N TRP A 401 -2.36 -18.60 12.25
CA TRP A 401 -1.07 -18.86 11.64
C TRP A 401 -0.36 -17.56 11.24
N ALA A 402 0.96 -17.63 11.09
CA ALA A 402 1.78 -16.62 10.43
C ALA A 402 2.79 -17.32 9.52
N ARG A 403 3.02 -16.80 8.32
CA ARG A 403 3.91 -17.36 7.29
C ARG A 403 4.80 -16.28 6.70
N ASN A 404 5.99 -16.69 6.29
CA ASN A 404 6.92 -15.84 5.55
C ASN A 404 7.17 -16.44 4.15
N ILE A 405 7.01 -15.60 3.13
CA ILE A 405 7.35 -15.93 1.75
C ILE A 405 8.63 -15.18 1.40
N ASN A 406 9.73 -15.92 1.18
CA ASN A 406 11.00 -15.29 0.89
C ASN A 406 10.99 -14.72 -0.54
N LYS A 407 11.23 -13.44 -0.64
CA LYS A 407 11.29 -12.67 -1.88
C LYS A 407 12.45 -11.68 -1.81
N ALA A 408 13.09 -11.38 -2.95
CA ALA A 408 14.15 -10.39 -3.01
C ALA A 408 14.06 -9.59 -4.30
N GLU A 409 13.73 -8.31 -4.18
CA GLU A 409 13.63 -7.37 -5.29
C GLU A 409 14.22 -6.01 -4.92
N VAL A 410 14.85 -5.35 -5.89
CA VAL A 410 15.43 -4.01 -5.75
C VAL A 410 15.07 -3.16 -6.95
N THR A 411 14.60 -1.95 -6.72
CA THR A 411 14.30 -0.98 -7.78
C THR A 411 14.89 0.40 -7.47
N GLN A 412 15.09 1.20 -8.51
CA GLN A 412 15.38 2.63 -8.44
C GLN A 412 14.18 3.48 -8.90
N GLY A 413 13.14 2.82 -9.41
CA GLY A 413 11.89 3.44 -9.86
C GLY A 413 10.82 3.52 -8.76
N ASP A 414 9.59 3.75 -9.19
CA ASP A 414 8.42 3.90 -8.31
C ASP A 414 7.87 2.58 -7.73
N GLY A 415 8.52 1.45 -8.01
CA GLY A 415 8.11 0.13 -7.53
C GLY A 415 6.91 -0.49 -8.25
N ALA A 416 6.36 0.14 -9.29
CA ALA A 416 5.16 -0.36 -9.96
C ALA A 416 5.27 -1.80 -10.47
N TYR A 417 6.47 -2.20 -10.91
CA TYR A 417 6.78 -3.54 -11.42
C TYR A 417 7.41 -4.47 -10.38
N ALA A 418 7.68 -3.98 -9.19
CA ALA A 418 8.23 -4.71 -8.06
C ALA A 418 7.19 -4.83 -6.96
N SER A 419 7.56 -5.45 -5.79
CA SER A 419 6.60 -5.70 -4.72
C SER A 419 5.54 -6.73 -5.11
N TYR A 420 4.32 -6.62 -4.60
CA TYR A 420 3.22 -7.53 -4.86
C TYR A 420 1.87 -6.82 -4.68
N CYS A 421 0.81 -7.46 -5.16
CA CYS A 421 -0.52 -7.25 -4.63
C CYS A 421 -1.10 -8.54 -4.07
N SER A 422 -2.10 -8.43 -3.21
CA SER A 422 -2.78 -9.58 -2.63
C SER A 422 -4.30 -9.45 -2.75
N TYR A 423 -4.96 -10.58 -2.92
CA TYR A 423 -6.41 -10.70 -2.95
C TYR A 423 -6.85 -11.85 -2.06
N THR A 424 -7.82 -11.62 -1.17
CA THR A 424 -8.35 -12.66 -0.28
C THR A 424 -9.76 -13.04 -0.70
N LYS A 425 -9.99 -14.34 -0.89
CA LYS A 425 -11.29 -14.91 -1.24
C LYS A 425 -11.46 -16.24 -0.52
N ASP A 426 -12.61 -16.43 0.12
CA ASP A 426 -13.00 -17.69 0.78
C ASP A 426 -11.91 -18.27 1.70
N GLY A 427 -11.28 -17.39 2.50
CA GLY A 427 -10.22 -17.75 3.44
C GLY A 427 -8.85 -18.02 2.80
N ASN A 428 -8.73 -17.99 1.47
CA ASN A 428 -7.46 -18.09 0.76
C ASN A 428 -6.91 -16.70 0.41
N THR A 429 -5.59 -16.52 0.48
CA THR A 429 -4.93 -15.29 0.05
C THR A 429 -4.01 -15.58 -1.13
N TYR A 430 -4.18 -14.83 -2.20
CA TYR A 430 -3.41 -14.93 -3.45
C TYR A 430 -2.48 -13.73 -3.55
N PHE A 431 -1.18 -13.97 -3.73
CA PHE A 431 -0.15 -12.96 -3.94
C PHE A 431 0.31 -13.00 -5.38
N PHE A 432 0.27 -11.87 -6.07
CA PHE A 432 0.75 -11.74 -7.44
C PHE A 432 2.06 -10.99 -7.44
N ILE A 433 3.12 -11.63 -7.95
CA ILE A 433 4.46 -11.08 -8.04
C ILE A 433 4.99 -11.15 -9.47
N SER A 434 5.85 -10.21 -9.85
CA SER A 434 6.52 -10.20 -11.15
C SER A 434 7.99 -10.57 -10.95
N THR A 435 8.43 -11.73 -11.48
CA THR A 435 9.72 -12.30 -11.11
C THR A 435 10.38 -13.10 -12.27
N ALA A 436 11.55 -13.72 -12.06
CA ALA A 436 12.25 -14.49 -13.08
C ALA A 436 11.51 -15.80 -13.43
N ALA A 437 11.77 -16.31 -14.63
CA ALA A 437 11.12 -17.53 -15.13
C ALA A 437 11.49 -18.78 -14.32
N GLU A 438 12.70 -18.82 -13.78
CA GLU A 438 13.28 -19.93 -13.02
C GLU A 438 12.90 -19.94 -11.54
N ASN A 439 11.91 -19.15 -11.14
CA ASN A 439 11.43 -19.11 -9.77
C ASN A 439 10.37 -20.20 -9.47
N PRO A 440 10.24 -20.57 -8.20
CA PRO A 440 11.12 -20.18 -7.09
C PRO A 440 12.44 -20.95 -7.11
N GLN A 441 13.47 -20.37 -6.47
CA GLN A 441 14.71 -21.08 -6.16
C GLN A 441 14.56 -21.79 -4.82
N LEU A 442 15.10 -23.01 -4.73
CA LEU A 442 15.12 -23.78 -3.49
C LEU A 442 16.30 -23.34 -2.61
N LEU A 443 16.00 -22.99 -1.37
CA LEU A 443 16.97 -22.70 -0.33
C LEU A 443 17.13 -23.90 0.63
N PRO A 444 18.19 -23.96 1.45
CA PRO A 444 18.30 -24.97 2.51
C PRO A 444 17.06 -25.00 3.42
N GLY A 445 16.63 -26.21 3.80
CA GLY A 445 15.40 -26.43 4.60
C GLY A 445 14.12 -26.29 3.77
N ASP A 446 14.16 -26.63 2.48
CA ASP A 446 13.03 -26.66 1.54
C ASP A 446 12.28 -25.32 1.40
N ARG A 447 12.94 -24.22 1.73
CA ARG A 447 12.38 -22.88 1.61
C ARG A 447 12.39 -22.40 0.16
N LEU A 448 11.35 -21.69 -0.22
CA LEU A 448 11.20 -21.12 -1.55
C LEU A 448 11.64 -19.66 -1.56
N LEU A 449 12.50 -19.26 -2.49
CA LEU A 449 12.91 -17.88 -2.70
C LEU A 449 12.51 -17.40 -4.09
N PHE A 450 11.73 -16.33 -4.14
CA PHE A 450 11.37 -15.64 -5.38
C PHE A 450 12.32 -14.47 -5.63
N LYS A 451 13.14 -14.57 -6.67
CA LYS A 451 14.10 -13.53 -7.05
C LYS A 451 13.61 -12.72 -8.24
N GLN A 452 13.95 -11.46 -8.23
CA GLN A 452 13.67 -10.53 -9.30
C GLN A 452 14.21 -11.02 -10.65
N GLY A 453 13.36 -10.95 -11.67
CA GLY A 453 13.76 -11.15 -13.06
C GLY A 453 14.42 -9.91 -13.66
N LEU A 454 15.09 -10.09 -14.80
CA LEU A 454 15.53 -8.97 -15.61
C LEU A 454 14.32 -8.15 -16.08
N SER A 455 14.49 -6.84 -16.25
CA SER A 455 13.39 -5.92 -16.60
C SER A 455 12.62 -6.26 -17.89
N ARG A 456 13.19 -7.11 -18.74
CA ARG A 456 12.60 -7.59 -20.01
C ARG A 456 12.00 -8.99 -19.96
N ASN A 457 12.26 -9.77 -18.90
CA ASN A 457 11.81 -11.15 -18.74
C ASN A 457 11.11 -11.25 -17.38
N ARG A 458 9.92 -10.69 -17.29
CA ARG A 458 9.13 -10.70 -16.07
C ARG A 458 7.91 -11.58 -16.26
N ASN A 459 7.91 -12.70 -15.55
CA ASN A 459 6.78 -13.60 -15.47
C ASN A 459 5.93 -13.26 -14.25
N VAL A 460 4.64 -13.45 -14.35
CA VAL A 460 3.75 -13.30 -13.20
C VAL A 460 3.55 -14.65 -12.55
N PHE A 461 3.91 -14.74 -11.29
CA PHE A 461 3.62 -15.88 -10.43
C PHE A 461 2.50 -15.52 -9.47
N VAL A 462 1.66 -16.50 -9.19
CA VAL A 462 0.72 -16.46 -8.08
C VAL A 462 1.21 -17.40 -7.00
N ILE A 463 1.18 -16.92 -5.75
CA ILE A 463 1.43 -17.69 -4.55
C ILE A 463 0.13 -17.69 -3.77
N LYS A 464 -0.39 -18.85 -3.42
CA LYS A 464 -1.61 -19.01 -2.63
C LYS A 464 -1.25 -19.47 -1.23
N LEU A 465 -1.77 -18.77 -0.23
CA LEU A 465 -1.92 -19.26 1.13
C LEU A 465 -3.38 -19.71 1.32
N ASP A 466 -3.57 -20.98 1.65
CA ASP A 466 -4.90 -21.49 1.95
C ASP A 466 -5.39 -21.08 3.36
N ALA A 467 -6.59 -21.46 3.72
CA ALA A 467 -7.19 -21.14 5.02
C ALA A 467 -6.38 -21.68 6.21
N GLN A 468 -5.56 -22.71 6.00
CA GLN A 468 -4.67 -23.34 6.98
C GLN A 468 -3.24 -22.78 6.96
N GLY A 469 -2.94 -21.88 6.01
CA GLY A 469 -1.62 -21.29 5.83
C GLY A 469 -0.65 -22.14 5.00
N HIS A 470 -1.11 -23.17 4.27
CA HIS A 470 -0.24 -23.90 3.36
C HIS A 470 0.07 -23.08 2.11
N ILE A 471 1.33 -23.10 1.69
CA ILE A 471 1.84 -22.37 0.53
C ILE A 471 1.76 -23.27 -0.70
N SER A 472 1.12 -22.77 -1.77
CA SER A 472 1.22 -23.30 -3.11
C SER A 472 1.52 -22.17 -4.10
N TYR A 473 2.05 -22.49 -5.27
CA TYR A 473 2.37 -21.48 -6.28
C TYR A 473 2.30 -22.02 -7.70
N LYS A 474 2.03 -21.13 -8.67
CA LYS A 474 2.18 -21.45 -10.09
C LYS A 474 2.63 -20.22 -10.88
N LYS A 475 3.28 -20.45 -12.00
CA LYS A 475 3.47 -19.41 -13.01
C LYS A 475 2.10 -19.18 -13.68
N LEU A 476 1.59 -17.97 -13.56
CA LEU A 476 0.29 -17.60 -14.13
C LEU A 476 0.44 -17.08 -15.57
N ILE A 477 1.42 -16.20 -15.81
CA ILE A 477 1.61 -15.55 -17.10
C ILE A 477 3.11 -15.60 -17.45
N ASP A 478 3.42 -16.18 -18.61
CA ASP A 478 4.78 -16.14 -19.18
C ASP A 478 5.05 -14.78 -19.84
N ASP A 479 6.28 -14.31 -19.83
CA ASP A 479 6.68 -13.04 -20.45
C ASP A 479 6.45 -13.01 -21.97
N LYS A 480 6.45 -14.17 -22.62
CA LYS A 480 6.14 -14.32 -24.05
C LYS A 480 4.64 -14.12 -24.33
N GLU A 481 3.77 -14.53 -23.40
CA GLU A 481 2.32 -14.36 -23.49
C GLU A 481 1.91 -12.92 -23.21
N ALA A 482 2.34 -12.35 -22.08
CA ALA A 482 2.01 -10.99 -21.69
C ALA A 482 2.63 -9.94 -22.65
N ARG A 483 3.83 -10.23 -23.19
CA ARG A 483 4.59 -9.33 -24.10
C ARG A 483 4.99 -7.98 -23.50
N LEU A 484 4.31 -7.50 -22.46
CA LEU A 484 4.60 -6.29 -21.70
C LEU A 484 4.65 -6.61 -20.21
N PRO A 485 5.60 -6.03 -19.43
CA PRO A 485 5.65 -6.23 -17.99
C PRO A 485 4.43 -5.60 -17.30
N LEU A 486 3.86 -6.33 -16.35
CA LEU A 486 2.71 -5.91 -15.55
C LEU A 486 3.15 -5.08 -14.35
N MET A 487 2.41 -4.01 -14.05
CA MET A 487 2.58 -3.22 -12.84
C MET A 487 1.85 -3.89 -11.65
N VAL A 488 2.45 -4.97 -11.14
CA VAL A 488 1.81 -5.87 -10.15
C VAL A 488 1.50 -5.20 -8.82
N SER A 489 2.22 -4.15 -8.45
CA SER A 489 1.96 -3.44 -7.20
C SER A 489 0.85 -2.38 -7.28
N LYS A 490 0.30 -2.15 -8.47
CA LYS A 490 -0.76 -1.15 -8.73
C LYS A 490 -1.95 -1.76 -9.47
N PRO A 491 -2.63 -2.76 -8.88
CA PRO A 491 -3.78 -3.41 -9.50
C PRO A 491 -5.05 -2.57 -9.33
N LEU A 492 -6.05 -2.90 -10.15
CA LEU A 492 -7.44 -2.61 -9.85
C LEU A 492 -8.11 -3.90 -9.38
N PHE A 493 -8.72 -3.87 -8.20
CA PHE A 493 -9.54 -4.96 -7.69
C PHE A 493 -11.01 -4.71 -8.00
N ASN A 494 -11.63 -5.63 -8.72
CA ASN A 494 -13.07 -5.70 -8.88
C ASN A 494 -13.62 -6.85 -8.02
N VAL A 495 -13.90 -6.52 -6.75
CA VAL A 495 -14.30 -7.54 -5.74
C VAL A 495 -15.63 -8.21 -6.09
N ARG A 496 -16.54 -7.53 -6.81
CA ARG A 496 -17.84 -8.09 -7.19
C ARG A 496 -17.70 -9.26 -8.16
N ASP A 497 -16.73 -9.15 -9.07
CA ASP A 497 -16.54 -10.12 -10.15
C ASP A 497 -15.34 -11.04 -9.89
N ASN A 498 -14.71 -10.94 -8.72
CA ASN A 498 -13.45 -11.64 -8.37
C ASN A 498 -12.33 -11.42 -9.40
N GLU A 499 -12.22 -10.21 -9.90
CA GLU A 499 -11.24 -9.85 -10.94
C GLU A 499 -10.16 -8.93 -10.40
N ILE A 500 -8.97 -9.08 -10.99
CA ILE A 500 -7.84 -8.17 -10.82
C ILE A 500 -7.42 -7.68 -12.20
N VAL A 501 -7.36 -6.37 -12.39
CA VAL A 501 -6.88 -5.77 -13.64
C VAL A 501 -5.51 -5.14 -13.40
N PHE A 502 -4.55 -5.51 -14.24
CA PHE A 502 -3.20 -4.96 -14.26
C PHE A 502 -2.98 -4.09 -15.48
N TYR A 503 -2.36 -2.96 -15.28
CA TYR A 503 -1.81 -2.16 -16.36
C TYR A 503 -0.41 -2.67 -16.71
N ALA A 504 -0.14 -2.87 -18.00
CA ALA A 504 1.14 -3.30 -18.52
C ALA A 504 1.70 -2.27 -19.49
N LYS A 505 2.99 -1.96 -19.36
CA LYS A 505 3.63 -0.95 -20.20
C LYS A 505 5.11 -1.25 -20.44
N ARG A 506 5.55 -1.01 -21.68
CA ARG A 506 6.98 -1.01 -22.05
C ARG A 506 7.24 -0.05 -23.20
N GLY A 507 8.03 1.00 -22.94
CA GLY A 507 8.31 2.02 -23.95
C GLY A 507 7.01 2.69 -24.42
N ASN A 508 6.77 2.62 -25.74
CA ASN A 508 5.60 3.19 -26.40
C ASN A 508 4.45 2.17 -26.61
N LYS A 509 4.39 1.14 -25.78
CA LYS A 509 3.31 0.13 -25.83
C LYS A 509 2.66 0.00 -24.46
N LYS A 510 1.34 -0.17 -24.47
CA LYS A 510 0.50 -0.34 -23.27
C LYS A 510 -0.63 -1.34 -23.53
N GLN A 511 -1.10 -2.00 -22.49
CA GLN A 511 -2.26 -2.91 -22.52
C GLN A 511 -2.79 -3.15 -21.12
N LEU A 512 -4.01 -3.66 -21.01
CA LEU A 512 -4.56 -4.22 -19.78
C LEU A 512 -4.46 -5.74 -19.79
N VAL A 513 -4.32 -6.31 -18.59
CA VAL A 513 -4.39 -7.77 -18.38
C VAL A 513 -5.33 -8.01 -17.21
N ARG A 514 -6.29 -8.89 -17.40
CA ARG A 514 -7.28 -9.28 -16.39
C ARG A 514 -6.98 -10.67 -15.88
N VAL A 515 -7.06 -10.85 -14.58
CA VAL A 515 -7.01 -12.16 -13.91
C VAL A 515 -8.34 -12.38 -13.21
N LEU A 516 -8.94 -13.55 -13.45
CA LEU A 516 -10.16 -14.01 -12.81
C LEU A 516 -9.83 -15.05 -11.75
N ILE A 517 -10.34 -14.87 -10.54
CA ILE A 517 -10.19 -15.80 -9.42
C ILE A 517 -11.48 -16.63 -9.33
N GLN A 518 -11.39 -17.89 -9.74
CA GLN A 518 -12.53 -18.83 -9.77
C GLN A 518 -13.01 -19.26 -8.39
#